data_29355f48dc35c2131a1aef3b1c0c0aa0
#
_entry.id   29355f48dc35c2131a1aef3b1c0c0aa0
#
_cell.length_a   1.000
_cell.length_b   1.000
_cell.length_c   1.000
_cell.angle_alpha   90.00
_cell.angle_beta   90.00
_cell.angle_gamma   90.00
#
_symmetry.space_group_name_H-M   'P 1'
#
loop_
_entity.id
_entity.type
_entity.pdbx_description
1 polymer ?
#
loop_
_entity_poly.entity_id
_entity_poly.type
_entity_poly.pdbx_seq_one_letter_code
_entity_poly.pdbx_strand_id
1 'polypeptide(L)'
;MIMSQSEEVQTKVLNSLYWDLAVPPHRVKVEVENGWVTISGTVDRYYQRTCAQSDARRVAGVLGVNNHIRLASANAEQGATAH
;
A
#
# COMPACT_ATOMS: atom_id res chain seq x y z
N MET A 1 21.82 17.29 1.09
CA MET A 1 20.71 17.44 0.18
C MET A 1 19.39 17.17 0.89
N ILE A 2 18.41 17.95 0.60
CA ILE A 2 17.14 17.87 1.32
C ILE A 2 16.10 17.15 0.49
N MET A 3 15.48 16.15 1.08
CA MET A 3 14.39 15.45 0.41
C MET A 3 13.13 16.30 0.46
N SER A 4 12.30 16.20 -0.56
CA SER A 4 11.00 16.84 -0.51
C SER A 4 10.15 16.13 0.54
N GLN A 5 9.09 16.79 0.98
CA GLN A 5 8.20 16.20 1.96
C GLN A 5 7.58 14.91 1.42
N SER A 6 7.23 14.90 0.15
CA SER A 6 6.66 13.71 -0.47
C SER A 6 7.66 12.55 -0.47
N GLU A 7 8.92 12.84 -0.74
CA GLU A 7 9.95 11.80 -0.72
C GLU A 7 10.15 11.26 0.69
N GLU A 8 10.12 12.12 1.68
CA GLU A 8 10.25 11.68 3.06
C GLU A 8 9.10 10.76 3.46
N VAL A 9 7.90 11.17 3.15
CA VAL A 9 6.72 10.36 3.49
C VAL A 9 6.76 9.04 2.74
N GLN A 10 7.13 9.07 1.47
CA GLN A 10 7.23 7.86 0.68
C GLN A 10 8.23 6.88 1.29
N THR A 11 9.39 7.39 1.70
CA THR A 11 10.41 6.54 2.32
C THR A 11 9.89 5.93 3.61
N LYS A 12 9.21 6.73 4.42
CA LYS A 12 8.66 6.24 5.68
C LYS A 12 7.58 5.18 5.45
N VAL A 13 6.74 5.38 4.46
CA VAL A 13 5.70 4.41 4.14
C VAL A 13 6.33 3.11 3.65
N LEU A 14 7.28 3.21 2.74
CA LEU A 14 7.97 2.02 2.24
C LEU A 14 8.65 1.26 3.36
N ASN A 15 9.26 1.98 4.28
CA ASN A 15 9.93 1.39 5.42
C ASN A 15 8.94 0.67 6.33
N SER A 16 7.80 1.31 6.56
CA SER A 16 6.75 0.72 7.38
C SER A 16 6.25 -0.59 6.77
N LEU A 17 6.03 -0.58 5.46
CA LEU A 17 5.58 -1.77 4.75
C LEU A 17 6.66 -2.86 4.75
N TYR A 18 7.91 -2.44 4.61
CA TYR A 18 9.01 -3.39 4.58
C TYR A 18 9.10 -4.20 5.87
N TRP A 19 8.84 -3.55 6.99
CA TRP A 19 8.94 -4.21 8.29
C TRP A 19 7.67 -4.95 8.70
N ASP A 20 6.61 -4.83 7.92
CA ASP A 20 5.39 -5.57 8.20
C ASP A 20 5.45 -6.90 7.46
N LEU A 21 5.62 -7.96 8.22
CA LEU A 21 5.78 -9.30 7.64
C LEU A 21 4.55 -9.76 6.87
N ALA A 22 3.40 -9.16 7.16
CA ALA A 22 2.18 -9.53 6.45
C ALA A 22 2.14 -8.97 5.03
N VAL A 23 2.94 -7.94 4.74
CA VAL A 23 2.88 -7.25 3.46
C VAL A 23 4.10 -7.61 2.61
N PRO A 24 3.90 -8.14 1.39
CA PRO A 24 5.02 -8.43 0.49
C PRO A 24 5.52 -7.15 -0.16
N PRO A 25 6.68 -6.63 0.28
CA PRO A 25 7.11 -5.30 -0.16
C PRO A 25 7.44 -5.20 -1.64
N HIS A 26 7.85 -6.31 -2.28
CA HIS A 26 8.14 -6.24 -3.71
C HIS A 26 6.89 -6.18 -4.57
N ARG A 27 5.74 -6.45 -3.99
CA ARG A 27 4.51 -6.55 -4.76
C ARG A 27 3.62 -5.34 -4.56
N VAL A 28 4.09 -4.38 -3.76
CA VAL A 28 3.31 -3.18 -3.45
C VAL A 28 4.11 -1.95 -3.86
N LYS A 29 3.47 -1.07 -4.58
CA LYS A 29 4.05 0.21 -4.97
C LYS A 29 3.45 1.33 -4.14
N VAL A 30 4.26 2.34 -3.86
CA VAL A 30 3.84 3.48 -3.07
C VAL A 30 4.13 4.75 -3.84
N GLU A 31 3.14 5.62 -3.92
CA GLU A 31 3.32 6.96 -4.47
C GLU A 31 2.74 7.96 -3.50
N VAL A 32 3.39 9.09 -3.35
CA VAL A 32 2.94 10.12 -2.43
C VAL A 32 2.86 11.45 -3.15
N GLU A 33 1.73 12.13 -2.99
CA GLU A 33 1.54 13.43 -3.57
C GLU A 33 0.74 14.29 -2.60
N ASN A 34 1.34 15.38 -2.14
CA ASN A 34 0.68 16.33 -1.24
C ASN A 34 0.09 15.67 0.00
N GLY A 35 0.80 14.69 0.55
CA GLY A 35 0.35 14.01 1.75
C GLY A 35 -0.60 12.86 1.50
N TRP A 36 -1.05 12.69 0.26
CA TRP A 36 -1.90 11.56 -0.11
C TRP A 36 -1.05 10.42 -0.63
N VAL A 37 -1.26 9.26 -0.06
CA VAL A 37 -0.51 8.07 -0.41
C VAL A 37 -1.37 7.17 -1.25
N THR A 38 -0.84 6.74 -2.39
CA THR A 38 -1.50 5.74 -3.23
C THR A 38 -0.67 4.47 -3.19
N ILE A 39 -1.28 3.38 -2.74
CA ILE A 39 -0.61 2.09 -2.73
C ILE A 39 -1.30 1.21 -3.75
N SER A 40 -0.50 0.47 -4.50
CA SER A 40 -1.01 -0.40 -5.56
C SER A 40 -0.19 -1.66 -5.63
N GLY A 41 -0.68 -2.62 -6.38
CA GLY A 41 0.00 -3.88 -6.53
C GLY A 41 -0.96 -5.03 -6.39
N THR A 42 -0.42 -6.22 -6.15
CA THR A 42 -1.22 -7.44 -6.04
C THR A 42 -0.74 -8.25 -4.84
N VAL A 43 -1.67 -8.67 -4.02
CA VAL A 43 -1.36 -9.52 -2.87
C VAL A 43 -2.28 -10.75 -2.92
N ASP A 44 -1.97 -11.74 -2.11
CA ASP A 44 -2.70 -13.01 -2.14
C ASP A 44 -3.89 -13.03 -1.19
N ARG A 45 -3.83 -12.25 -0.13
CA ARG A 45 -4.85 -12.29 0.92
C ARG A 45 -5.40 -10.92 1.23
N TYR A 46 -6.65 -10.88 1.60
CA TYR A 46 -7.30 -9.61 1.91
C TYR A 46 -6.63 -8.89 3.07
N TYR A 47 -6.21 -9.62 4.09
CA TYR A 47 -5.60 -8.97 5.25
C TYR A 47 -4.29 -8.25 4.89
N GLN A 48 -3.60 -8.74 3.86
CA GLN A 48 -2.37 -8.08 3.41
C GLN A 48 -2.69 -6.68 2.87
N ARG A 49 -3.79 -6.58 2.15
CA ARG A 49 -4.24 -5.30 1.61
C ARG A 49 -4.61 -4.33 2.75
N THR A 50 -5.32 -4.85 3.74
CA THR A 50 -5.72 -4.04 4.89
C THR A 50 -4.52 -3.61 5.73
N CYS A 51 -3.58 -4.52 5.93
CA CYS A 51 -2.37 -4.20 6.69
C CYS A 51 -1.55 -3.13 6.00
N ALA A 52 -1.43 -3.21 4.68
CA ALA A 52 -0.69 -2.20 3.93
C ALA A 52 -1.32 -0.82 4.12
N GLN A 53 -2.63 -0.75 4.06
CA GLN A 53 -3.33 0.51 4.25
C GLN A 53 -3.12 1.06 5.66
N SER A 54 -3.23 0.20 6.67
CA SER A 54 -3.02 0.61 8.05
C SER A 54 -1.60 1.12 8.27
N ASP A 55 -0.62 0.43 7.71
CA ASP A 55 0.77 0.83 7.86
C ASP A 55 1.01 2.20 7.24
N ALA A 56 0.44 2.42 6.06
CA ALA A 56 0.60 3.71 5.39
C ALA A 56 -0.05 4.84 6.18
N ARG A 57 -1.22 4.58 6.74
CA ARG A 57 -1.96 5.62 7.46
C ARG A 57 -1.28 6.04 8.76
N ARG A 58 -0.47 5.18 9.34
CA ARG A 58 0.22 5.49 10.59
C ARG A 58 1.39 6.43 10.41
N VAL A 59 1.86 6.59 9.21
CA VAL A 59 3.05 7.39 8.95
C VAL A 59 2.71 8.87 9.13
N ALA A 60 3.56 9.59 9.85
CA ALA A 60 3.38 11.02 10.05
C ALA A 60 3.46 11.74 8.70
N GLY A 61 2.57 12.67 8.48
CA GLY A 61 2.52 13.41 7.22
C GLY A 61 1.53 12.88 6.22
N VAL A 62 0.94 11.70 6.49
CA VAL A 62 -0.04 11.12 5.59
C VAL A 62 -1.41 11.69 5.90
N LEU A 63 -2.03 12.30 4.89
CA LEU A 63 -3.37 12.85 5.02
C LEU A 63 -4.43 11.81 4.72
N GLY A 64 -4.13 10.88 3.84
CA GLY A 64 -5.04 9.81 3.51
C GLY A 64 -4.37 8.81 2.61
N VAL A 65 -5.03 7.67 2.42
CA VAL A 65 -4.49 6.57 1.62
C VAL A 65 -5.51 6.12 0.60
N ASN A 66 -5.07 6.06 -0.65
CA ASN A 66 -5.86 5.44 -1.72
C ASN A 66 -5.33 4.03 -1.90
N ASN A 67 -6.13 3.04 -1.57
CA ASN A 67 -5.69 1.66 -1.61
C ASN A 67 -6.17 1.00 -2.91
N HIS A 68 -5.24 0.84 -3.84
CA HIS A 68 -5.51 0.23 -5.14
C HIS A 68 -4.91 -1.15 -5.24
N ILE A 69 -4.57 -1.75 -4.11
CA ILE A 69 -4.03 -3.10 -4.09
C ILE A 69 -5.13 -4.09 -4.48
N ARG A 70 -4.78 -5.03 -5.31
CA ARG A 70 -5.71 -6.05 -5.79
C ARG A 70 -5.38 -7.40 -5.16
N LEU A 71 -6.39 -8.24 -5.09
CA LEU A 71 -6.22 -9.60 -4.61
C LEU A 71 -6.12 -10.53 -5.80
N ALA A 72 -5.00 -11.21 -5.93
CA ALA A 72 -4.79 -12.12 -7.04
C ALA A 72 -5.82 -13.24 -7.05
N SER A 73 -6.04 -13.83 -5.91
CA SER A 73 -7.02 -14.92 -5.81
C SER A 73 -8.43 -14.44 -6.06
N ALA A 74 -8.75 -13.28 -5.53
CA ALA A 74 -10.08 -12.74 -5.67
C ALA A 74 -10.42 -12.44 -7.11
N ASN A 75 -9.43 -12.00 -7.89
CA ASN A 75 -9.67 -11.73 -9.28
C ASN A 75 -10.08 -12.99 -10.02
N ALA A 76 -9.41 -14.09 -9.73
CA ALA A 76 -9.74 -15.34 -10.35
C ALA A 76 -11.12 -15.81 -9.92
N GLU A 77 -11.41 -15.68 -8.66
CA GLU A 77 -12.69 -16.09 -8.13
C GLU A 77 -13.82 -15.25 -8.63
N GLN A 78 -13.59 -13.97 -8.74
CA GLN A 78 -14.61 -13.07 -9.23
C GLN A 78 -14.95 -13.37 -10.66
N GLY A 79 -13.97 -13.74 -11.43
CA GLY A 79 -14.24 -14.16 -12.78
C GLY A 79 -15.15 -15.35 -12.81
N ALA A 80 -14.96 -16.27 -11.91
CA ALA A 80 -15.77 -17.47 -11.84
C ALA A 80 -17.15 -17.18 -11.29
N THR A 81 -17.22 -16.36 -10.28
CA THR A 81 -18.49 -16.12 -9.67
C THR A 81 -19.20 -14.99 -10.24
N ALA A 82 -18.64 -14.33 -11.08
CA ALA A 82 -19.14 -13.11 -11.61
C ALA A 82 -20.55 -13.04 -11.45
N HIS A 83 -21.03 -13.63 -10.80
CA HIS A 83 -22.31 -13.52 -10.54
C HIS A 83 -22.86 -12.38 -10.51
#